data_fc65ebac75df6337197d1c7e481ae80e
#
_entry.id   fc65ebac75df6337197d1c7e481ae80e
#
_cell.length_a   1.000
_cell.length_b   1.000
_cell.length_c   1.000
_cell.angle_alpha   90.00
_cell.angle_beta   90.00
_cell.angle_gamma   90.00
#
_symmetry.space_group_name_H-M   'P 1'
#
loop_
_entity.id
_entity.type
_entity.pdbx_description
1 polymer ?
#
loop_
_entity_poly.entity_id
_entity_poly.type
_entity_poly.pdbx_seq_one_letter_code
_entity_poly.pdbx_strand_id
1 'polypeptide(L)'
;KSTTSANVARGLAALGKRTLLVELDFGLRCLDIMLGIKDKVKHDIGEYLEGKIDILTATTKVETVENLYLVCATRNPFMDINPEKIMGVCEEMRQHFDYIIIDTAGVGSSVFSVIKAAELILMVTTPDTVCVRDGAILSDFLYVKNCTNQRLIINKVSQNFKDEEILYDLDEVMDSVGIQLLGVVPEDNNIKVCGAKGMPLPPTCPGAKAYAAIARRILGEDVPLTININ
;
A
#
# COMPACT_ATOMS: atom_id res chain seq x y z
N LYS A 1 2.02 -4.27 4.80
CA LYS A 1 1.09 -3.40 4.07
C LYS A 1 1.74 -2.04 3.82
N SER A 2 2.00 -1.23 4.81
CA SER A 2 2.51 0.15 4.66
C SER A 2 3.82 0.24 3.86
N THR A 3 4.72 -0.72 4.02
CA THR A 3 5.94 -0.82 3.19
C THR A 3 5.59 -0.98 1.70
N THR A 4 4.59 -1.80 1.40
CA THR A 4 4.11 -1.99 0.02
C THR A 4 3.45 -0.73 -0.50
N SER A 5 2.56 -0.11 0.28
CA SER A 5 1.89 1.16 -0.07
C SER A 5 2.90 2.26 -0.42
N ALA A 6 3.92 2.45 0.43
CA ALA A 6 4.98 3.44 0.20
C ALA A 6 5.78 3.17 -1.09
N ASN A 7 6.15 1.91 -1.36
CA ASN A 7 6.98 1.59 -2.52
C ASN A 7 6.18 1.51 -3.82
N VAL A 8 4.91 1.10 -3.79
CA VAL A 8 4.00 1.20 -4.94
C VAL A 8 3.76 2.68 -5.30
N ALA A 9 3.53 3.53 -4.30
CA ALA A 9 3.38 4.97 -4.50
C ALA A 9 4.63 5.60 -5.13
N ARG A 10 5.82 5.24 -4.63
CA ARG A 10 7.10 5.64 -5.25
C ARG A 10 7.22 5.15 -6.69
N GLY A 11 6.82 3.92 -6.97
CA GLY A 11 6.85 3.34 -8.31
C GLY A 11 5.96 4.09 -9.30
N LEU A 12 4.72 4.41 -8.92
CA LEU A 12 3.80 5.20 -9.75
C LEU A 12 4.31 6.62 -9.97
N ALA A 13 4.82 7.27 -8.91
CA ALA A 13 5.39 8.60 -9.00
C ALA A 13 6.62 8.65 -9.93
N ALA A 14 7.49 7.63 -9.88
CA ALA A 14 8.64 7.50 -10.77
C ALA A 14 8.24 7.30 -12.25
N LEU A 15 7.03 6.81 -12.51
CA LEU A 15 6.43 6.72 -13.85
C LEU A 15 5.69 8.01 -14.27
N GLY A 16 5.93 9.12 -13.56
CA GLY A 16 5.38 10.43 -13.86
C GLY A 16 3.94 10.65 -13.40
N LYS A 17 3.36 9.73 -12.63
CA LYS A 17 1.99 9.85 -12.12
C LYS A 17 1.95 10.66 -10.82
N ARG A 18 1.13 11.70 -10.77
CA ARG A 18 0.89 12.43 -9.52
C ARG A 18 0.15 11.51 -8.55
N THR A 19 0.84 11.10 -7.50
CA THR A 19 0.39 10.06 -6.58
C THR A 19 0.24 10.64 -5.17
N LEU A 20 -0.96 10.47 -4.60
CA LEU A 20 -1.26 10.75 -3.21
C LEU A 20 -1.30 9.44 -2.42
N LEU A 21 -0.55 9.38 -1.33
CA LEU A 21 -0.65 8.31 -0.34
C LEU A 21 -1.41 8.85 0.87
N VAL A 22 -2.48 8.16 1.28
CA VAL A 22 -3.29 8.51 2.45
C VAL A 22 -3.16 7.42 3.49
N GLU A 23 -2.65 7.76 4.67
CA GLU A 23 -2.45 6.84 5.78
C GLU A 23 -3.66 6.84 6.71
N LEU A 24 -4.28 5.68 6.90
CA LEU A 24 -5.42 5.49 7.80
C LEU A 24 -5.10 4.57 9.00
N ASP A 25 -3.82 4.30 9.27
CA ASP A 25 -3.40 3.56 10.47
C ASP A 25 -3.27 4.54 11.66
N PHE A 26 -4.41 4.92 12.21
CA PHE A 26 -4.49 5.93 13.27
C PHE A 26 -3.78 5.46 14.54
N GLY A 27 -2.96 6.36 15.10
CA GLY A 27 -2.14 6.10 16.28
C GLY A 27 -0.77 5.46 15.99
N LEU A 28 -0.64 4.67 14.91
CA LEU A 28 0.60 3.96 14.56
C LEU A 28 1.25 4.51 13.27
N ARG A 29 1.14 5.80 13.06
CA ARG A 29 1.68 6.52 11.93
C ARG A 29 3.14 6.16 11.65
N CYS A 30 3.44 5.76 10.40
CA CYS A 30 4.77 5.31 10.01
C CYS A 30 5.22 5.77 8.62
N LEU A 31 4.30 6.19 7.74
CA LEU A 31 4.63 6.53 6.36
C LEU A 31 5.47 7.79 6.23
N ASP A 32 5.32 8.77 7.13
CA ASP A 32 6.18 9.95 7.19
C ASP A 32 7.64 9.60 7.47
N ILE A 33 7.88 8.59 8.31
CA ILE A 33 9.22 8.05 8.58
C ILE A 33 9.75 7.34 7.34
N MET A 34 8.95 6.42 6.78
CA MET A 34 9.34 5.62 5.61
C MET A 34 9.62 6.47 4.38
N LEU A 35 8.98 7.64 4.26
CA LEU A 35 9.17 8.58 3.16
C LEU A 35 10.20 9.68 3.45
N GLY A 36 10.75 9.72 4.67
CA GLY A 36 11.80 10.68 5.06
C GLY A 36 11.29 12.11 5.22
N ILE A 37 10.02 12.29 5.55
CA ILE A 37 9.40 13.62 5.68
C ILE A 37 8.82 13.91 7.07
N LYS A 38 9.21 13.10 8.09
CA LYS A 38 8.69 13.19 9.46
C LYS A 38 8.70 14.62 10.02
N ASP A 39 9.79 15.35 9.79
CA ASP A 39 9.99 16.71 10.33
C ASP A 39 9.31 17.80 9.46
N LYS A 40 8.74 17.43 8.32
CA LYS A 40 8.08 18.33 7.37
C LYS A 40 6.56 18.30 7.46
N VAL A 41 6.00 17.26 8.05
CA VAL A 41 4.56 17.11 8.25
C VAL A 41 4.09 18.06 9.34
N LYS A 42 3.35 19.09 8.95
CA LYS A 42 2.80 20.11 9.85
C LYS A 42 1.40 19.75 10.32
N HIS A 43 0.62 19.15 9.43
CA HIS A 43 -0.78 18.83 9.63
C HIS A 43 -1.04 17.36 9.29
N ASP A 44 -2.12 16.79 9.81
CA ASP A 44 -2.53 15.42 9.55
C ASP A 44 -4.02 15.32 9.23
N ILE A 45 -4.46 14.13 8.83
CA ILE A 45 -5.84 13.87 8.46
C ILE A 45 -6.82 14.13 9.61
N GLY A 46 -6.38 14.02 10.86
CA GLY A 46 -7.22 14.29 12.03
C GLY A 46 -7.72 15.71 12.08
N GLU A 47 -6.86 16.69 11.77
CA GLU A 47 -7.24 18.11 11.74
C GLU A 47 -8.27 18.40 10.63
N TYR A 48 -8.16 17.72 9.47
CA TYR A 48 -9.16 17.77 8.42
C TYR A 48 -10.49 17.15 8.87
N LEU A 49 -10.44 15.96 9.48
CA LEU A 49 -11.64 15.26 9.96
C LEU A 49 -12.39 16.07 11.05
N GLU A 50 -11.67 16.86 11.82
CA GLU A 50 -12.24 17.80 12.80
C GLU A 50 -12.73 19.11 12.16
N GLY A 51 -12.50 19.33 10.86
CA GLY A 51 -12.90 20.52 10.14
C GLY A 51 -12.05 21.76 10.43
N LYS A 52 -10.83 21.58 10.94
CA LYS A 52 -9.91 22.67 11.27
C LYS A 52 -9.16 23.21 10.05
N ILE A 53 -8.91 22.35 9.06
CA ILE A 53 -8.16 22.65 7.84
C ILE A 53 -8.80 21.95 6.64
N ASP A 54 -8.47 22.37 5.42
CA ASP A 54 -8.77 21.64 4.19
C ASP A 54 -7.75 20.51 3.96
N ILE A 55 -8.09 19.58 3.06
CA ILE A 55 -7.26 18.41 2.81
C ILE A 55 -5.96 18.75 2.07
N LEU A 56 -5.93 19.80 1.27
CA LEU A 56 -4.71 20.27 0.59
C LEU A 56 -3.69 20.77 1.61
N THR A 57 -4.15 21.47 2.65
CA THR A 57 -3.31 21.91 3.78
C THR A 57 -2.72 20.74 4.56
N ALA A 58 -3.47 19.62 4.70
CA ALA A 58 -2.97 18.37 5.31
C ALA A 58 -1.99 17.60 4.41
N THR A 59 -1.91 17.95 3.12
CA THR A 59 -1.09 17.24 2.15
C THR A 59 0.37 17.73 2.18
N THR A 60 1.30 16.81 2.39
CA THR A 60 2.74 17.11 2.42
C THR A 60 3.43 16.50 1.20
N LYS A 61 4.22 17.30 0.47
CA LYS A 61 5.03 16.82 -0.65
C LYS A 61 6.22 15.98 -0.14
N VAL A 62 6.50 14.87 -0.80
CA VAL A 62 7.69 14.04 -0.55
C VAL A 62 8.83 14.56 -1.42
N GLU A 63 9.76 15.32 -0.82
CA GLU A 63 10.82 16.02 -1.60
C GLU A 63 11.82 15.07 -2.28
N THR A 64 12.00 13.88 -1.73
CA THR A 64 12.94 12.88 -2.26
C THR A 64 12.40 12.13 -3.49
N VAL A 65 11.10 12.31 -3.80
CA VAL A 65 10.42 11.64 -4.92
C VAL A 65 9.49 12.63 -5.59
N GLU A 66 9.78 12.96 -6.86
CA GLU A 66 8.90 13.82 -7.64
C GLU A 66 7.51 13.20 -7.79
N ASN A 67 6.47 14.01 -7.83
CA ASN A 67 5.07 13.60 -7.99
C ASN A 67 4.47 12.77 -6.84
N LEU A 68 5.15 12.62 -5.70
CA LEU A 68 4.65 11.90 -4.54
C LEU A 68 4.26 12.85 -3.40
N TYR A 69 3.08 12.60 -2.84
CA TYR A 69 2.51 13.37 -1.74
C TYR A 69 1.92 12.43 -0.69
N LEU A 70 1.87 12.90 0.55
CA LEU A 70 1.36 12.14 1.70
C LEU A 70 0.35 12.98 2.49
N VAL A 71 -0.77 12.37 2.84
CA VAL A 71 -1.63 12.77 3.96
C VAL A 71 -1.39 11.78 5.08
N CYS A 72 -0.82 12.24 6.18
CA CYS A 72 -0.48 11.40 7.32
C CYS A 72 -1.70 11.06 8.16
N ALA A 73 -1.68 9.86 8.76
CA ALA A 73 -2.60 9.49 9.82
C ALA A 73 -2.46 10.42 11.03
N THR A 74 -3.54 10.59 11.76
CA THR A 74 -3.49 11.24 13.08
C THR A 74 -2.76 10.36 14.09
N ARG A 75 -2.10 11.00 15.05
CA ARG A 75 -1.48 10.31 16.20
C ARG A 75 -2.49 9.96 17.30
N ASN A 76 -3.74 10.40 17.17
CA ASN A 76 -4.80 10.06 18.10
C ASN A 76 -5.41 8.69 17.74
N PRO A 77 -5.10 7.61 18.51
CA PRO A 77 -5.62 6.27 18.23
C PRO A 77 -7.12 6.11 18.54
N PHE A 78 -7.69 7.08 19.23
CA PHE A 78 -9.11 7.07 19.62
C PHE A 78 -9.99 7.89 18.67
N MET A 79 -9.42 8.44 17.60
CA MET A 79 -10.19 9.15 16.61
C MET A 79 -10.96 8.15 15.74
N ASP A 80 -12.25 8.34 15.63
CA ASP A 80 -13.08 7.54 14.74
C ASP A 80 -12.86 7.91 13.28
N ILE A 81 -12.70 6.90 12.43
CA ILE A 81 -12.68 7.06 10.98
C ILE A 81 -14.14 7.29 10.53
N ASN A 82 -14.43 8.51 10.06
CA ASN A 82 -15.68 8.77 9.37
C ASN A 82 -15.52 8.40 7.88
N PRO A 83 -16.15 7.29 7.41
CA PRO A 83 -15.99 6.82 6.05
C PRO A 83 -16.43 7.84 4.98
N GLU A 84 -17.48 8.60 5.24
CA GLU A 84 -18.00 9.61 4.31
C GLU A 84 -16.98 10.73 4.11
N LYS A 85 -16.33 11.18 5.17
CA LYS A 85 -15.26 12.18 5.07
C LYS A 85 -14.04 11.66 4.32
N ILE A 86 -13.65 10.38 4.52
CA ILE A 86 -12.54 9.78 3.76
C ILE A 86 -12.91 9.64 2.28
N MET A 87 -14.14 9.26 1.97
CA MET A 87 -14.61 9.26 0.57
C MET A 87 -14.58 10.67 -0.03
N GLY A 88 -14.99 11.69 0.73
CA GLY A 88 -14.89 13.09 0.33
C GLY A 88 -13.45 13.50 0.02
N VAL A 89 -12.46 13.05 0.82
CA VAL A 89 -11.03 13.23 0.49
C VAL A 89 -10.70 12.68 -0.90
N CYS A 90 -11.14 11.45 -1.20
CA CYS A 90 -10.86 10.84 -2.49
C CYS A 90 -11.51 11.62 -3.65
N GLU A 91 -12.76 12.04 -3.49
CA GLU A 91 -13.47 12.80 -4.50
C GLU A 91 -12.83 14.16 -4.78
N GLU A 92 -12.46 14.90 -3.73
CA GLU A 92 -11.78 16.19 -3.85
C GLU A 92 -10.40 16.05 -4.48
N MET A 93 -9.62 15.05 -4.04
CA MET A 93 -8.25 14.87 -4.48
C MET A 93 -8.10 14.25 -5.88
N ARG A 94 -9.13 13.62 -6.44
CA ARG A 94 -9.15 13.12 -7.84
C ARG A 94 -8.87 14.21 -8.89
N GLN A 95 -9.15 15.46 -8.56
CA GLN A 95 -8.86 16.59 -9.47
C GLN A 95 -7.37 16.96 -9.50
N HIS A 96 -6.61 16.52 -8.51
CA HIS A 96 -5.22 16.89 -8.29
C HIS A 96 -4.23 15.75 -8.49
N PHE A 97 -4.69 14.50 -8.44
CA PHE A 97 -3.84 13.30 -8.47
C PHE A 97 -4.36 12.26 -9.45
N ASP A 98 -3.42 11.60 -10.16
CA ASP A 98 -3.73 10.48 -11.05
C ASP A 98 -4.03 9.21 -10.25
N TYR A 99 -3.38 9.03 -9.10
CA TYR A 99 -3.54 7.88 -8.21
C TYR A 99 -3.65 8.33 -6.75
N ILE A 100 -4.62 7.76 -6.05
CA ILE A 100 -4.78 7.90 -4.60
C ILE A 100 -4.65 6.50 -4.00
N ILE A 101 -3.58 6.28 -3.23
CA ILE A 101 -3.36 5.02 -2.51
C ILE A 101 -3.76 5.21 -1.07
N ILE A 102 -4.64 4.35 -0.58
CA ILE A 102 -5.08 4.37 0.81
C ILE A 102 -4.42 3.21 1.56
N ASP A 103 -3.57 3.53 2.52
CA ASP A 103 -2.96 2.55 3.41
C ASP A 103 -3.81 2.34 4.66
N THR A 104 -4.22 1.10 4.90
CA THR A 104 -5.11 0.73 6.00
C THR A 104 -4.42 -0.16 7.03
N ALA A 105 -4.72 0.00 8.31
CA ALA A 105 -4.20 -0.85 9.39
C ALA A 105 -4.66 -2.31 9.25
N GLY A 106 -5.89 -2.51 8.86
CA GLY A 106 -6.53 -3.82 8.69
C GLY A 106 -7.97 -3.63 8.22
N VAL A 107 -8.79 -4.66 8.35
CA VAL A 107 -10.20 -4.60 7.96
C VAL A 107 -11.07 -4.42 9.20
N GLY A 108 -11.55 -3.20 9.39
CA GLY A 108 -12.59 -2.86 10.37
C GLY A 108 -13.83 -2.30 9.65
N SER A 109 -14.92 -2.13 10.37
CA SER A 109 -16.19 -1.65 9.79
C SER A 109 -16.07 -0.29 9.08
N SER A 110 -15.32 0.64 9.64
CA SER A 110 -15.05 1.95 9.05
C SER A 110 -14.17 1.89 7.81
N VAL A 111 -13.16 1.03 7.83
CA VAL A 111 -12.25 0.81 6.69
C VAL A 111 -12.96 0.12 5.53
N PHE A 112 -13.93 -0.75 5.82
CA PHE A 112 -14.68 -1.46 4.79
C PHE A 112 -15.43 -0.52 3.84
N SER A 113 -16.01 0.57 4.34
CA SER A 113 -16.71 1.55 3.49
C SER A 113 -15.75 2.24 2.51
N VAL A 114 -14.52 2.49 2.95
CA VAL A 114 -13.46 3.05 2.10
C VAL A 114 -13.01 2.03 1.04
N ILE A 115 -12.82 0.76 1.43
CA ILE A 115 -12.47 -0.33 0.52
C ILE A 115 -13.51 -0.48 -0.59
N LYS A 116 -14.80 -0.37 -0.24
CA LYS A 116 -15.91 -0.48 -1.20
C LYS A 116 -15.89 0.59 -2.29
N ALA A 117 -15.31 1.75 -2.01
CA ALA A 117 -15.16 2.85 -2.96
C ALA A 117 -13.88 2.75 -3.80
N ALA A 118 -12.97 1.84 -3.49
CA ALA A 118 -11.73 1.66 -4.22
C ALA A 118 -11.97 1.03 -5.60
N GLU A 119 -11.29 1.57 -6.61
CA GLU A 119 -11.31 1.03 -7.98
C GLU A 119 -10.47 -0.24 -8.10
N LEU A 120 -9.44 -0.38 -7.26
CA LEU A 120 -8.56 -1.53 -7.18
C LEU A 120 -8.17 -1.80 -5.73
N ILE A 121 -8.32 -3.03 -5.29
CA ILE A 121 -7.93 -3.48 -3.96
C ILE A 121 -6.65 -4.31 -4.09
N LEU A 122 -5.58 -3.86 -3.44
CA LEU A 122 -4.32 -4.59 -3.37
C LEU A 122 -4.26 -5.40 -2.07
N MET A 123 -4.43 -6.70 -2.18
CA MET A 123 -4.28 -7.61 -1.06
C MET A 123 -2.81 -7.99 -0.90
N VAL A 124 -2.25 -7.68 0.24
CA VAL A 124 -0.83 -7.96 0.53
C VAL A 124 -0.74 -9.04 1.60
N THR A 125 -0.19 -10.17 1.21
CA THR A 125 0.08 -11.31 2.12
C THR A 125 1.56 -11.67 2.13
N THR A 126 1.97 -12.47 3.10
CA THR A 126 3.25 -13.18 3.14
C THR A 126 2.97 -14.67 2.98
N PRO A 127 3.91 -15.48 2.48
CA PRO A 127 3.67 -16.90 2.19
C PRO A 127 3.71 -17.79 3.45
N ASP A 128 3.18 -17.30 4.54
CA ASP A 128 2.99 -18.07 5.78
C ASP A 128 1.50 -18.43 5.96
N THR A 129 1.28 -19.57 6.62
CA THR A 129 -0.04 -20.19 6.78
C THR A 129 -1.10 -19.23 7.35
N VAL A 130 -0.71 -18.40 8.32
CA VAL A 130 -1.66 -17.49 8.99
C VAL A 130 -2.06 -16.37 8.03
N CYS A 131 -1.08 -15.73 7.38
CA CYS A 131 -1.34 -14.62 6.46
C CYS A 131 -2.10 -15.07 5.20
N VAL A 132 -1.80 -16.28 4.68
CA VAL A 132 -2.51 -16.85 3.53
C VAL A 132 -3.97 -17.14 3.89
N ARG A 133 -4.21 -17.80 5.03
CA ARG A 133 -5.58 -18.07 5.52
C ARG A 133 -6.37 -16.77 5.73
N ASP A 134 -5.77 -15.77 6.36
CA ASP A 134 -6.43 -14.50 6.63
C ASP A 134 -6.71 -13.74 5.31
N GLY A 135 -5.79 -13.85 4.34
CA GLY A 135 -5.98 -13.33 2.99
C GLY A 135 -7.15 -14.01 2.26
N ALA A 136 -7.26 -15.33 2.33
CA ALA A 136 -8.37 -16.08 1.75
C ALA A 136 -9.72 -15.67 2.34
N ILE A 137 -9.83 -15.64 3.67
CA ILE A 137 -11.06 -15.22 4.37
C ILE A 137 -11.45 -13.79 3.95
N LEU A 138 -10.49 -12.88 3.88
CA LEU A 138 -10.74 -11.50 3.48
C LEU A 138 -11.16 -11.40 2.01
N SER A 139 -10.51 -12.13 1.11
CA SER A 139 -10.85 -12.16 -0.31
C SER A 139 -12.29 -12.60 -0.52
N ASP A 140 -12.70 -13.70 0.11
CA ASP A 140 -14.07 -14.22 0.05
C ASP A 140 -15.07 -13.21 0.61
N PHE A 141 -14.76 -12.61 1.75
CA PHE A 141 -15.63 -11.58 2.36
C PHE A 141 -15.82 -10.39 1.42
N LEU A 142 -14.75 -9.88 0.81
CA LEU A 142 -14.82 -8.77 -0.12
C LEU A 142 -15.58 -9.14 -1.39
N TYR A 143 -15.40 -10.37 -1.90
CA TYR A 143 -16.14 -10.88 -3.05
C TYR A 143 -17.66 -10.91 -2.79
N VAL A 144 -18.09 -11.46 -1.66
CA VAL A 144 -19.51 -11.48 -1.23
C VAL A 144 -20.09 -10.07 -1.11
N LYS A 145 -19.25 -9.07 -0.83
CA LYS A 145 -19.64 -7.65 -0.75
C LYS A 145 -19.53 -6.89 -2.07
N ASN A 146 -19.38 -7.61 -3.20
CA ASN A 146 -19.20 -7.05 -4.54
C ASN A 146 -17.92 -6.20 -4.73
N CYS A 147 -16.91 -6.39 -3.91
CA CYS A 147 -15.58 -5.78 -4.07
C CYS A 147 -14.69 -6.75 -4.86
N THR A 148 -14.94 -6.91 -6.16
CA THR A 148 -14.36 -7.99 -6.98
C THR A 148 -13.05 -7.62 -7.66
N ASN A 149 -12.72 -6.32 -7.81
CA ASN A 149 -11.48 -5.91 -8.44
C ASN A 149 -10.31 -5.97 -7.45
N GLN A 150 -9.90 -7.19 -7.14
CA GLN A 150 -8.83 -7.50 -6.21
C GLN A 150 -7.60 -8.02 -6.95
N ARG A 151 -6.42 -7.69 -6.46
CA ARG A 151 -5.12 -8.21 -6.95
C ARG A 151 -4.24 -8.57 -5.77
N LEU A 152 -3.51 -9.69 -5.92
CA LEU A 152 -2.63 -10.23 -4.91
C LEU A 152 -1.20 -9.71 -5.07
N ILE A 153 -0.57 -9.31 -3.97
CA ILE A 153 0.87 -9.10 -3.87
C ILE A 153 1.39 -10.04 -2.79
N ILE A 154 2.27 -10.97 -3.17
CA ILE A 154 2.96 -11.85 -2.22
C ILE A 154 4.27 -11.18 -1.83
N ASN A 155 4.40 -10.82 -0.56
CA ASN A 155 5.52 -10.04 -0.03
C ASN A 155 6.43 -10.90 0.85
N LYS A 156 7.71 -10.50 0.98
CA LYS A 156 8.73 -11.18 1.79
C LYS A 156 8.97 -12.63 1.37
N VAL A 157 9.00 -12.88 0.07
CA VAL A 157 9.34 -14.20 -0.43
C VAL A 157 10.84 -14.44 -0.27
N SER A 158 11.20 -15.43 0.54
CA SER A 158 12.59 -15.80 0.85
C SER A 158 13.23 -16.52 -0.35
N GLN A 159 14.55 -16.45 -0.48
CA GLN A 159 15.30 -17.20 -1.50
C GLN A 159 15.20 -18.71 -1.30
N ASN A 160 15.10 -19.14 -0.04
CA ASN A 160 15.01 -20.56 0.36
C ASN A 160 13.56 -21.03 0.45
N PHE A 161 12.64 -20.33 -0.18
CA PHE A 161 11.19 -20.58 -0.10
C PHE A 161 10.80 -22.03 -0.43
N LYS A 162 11.57 -22.70 -1.32
CA LYS A 162 11.32 -24.09 -1.70
C LYS A 162 11.81 -25.13 -0.68
N ASP A 163 12.69 -24.74 0.23
CA ASP A 163 13.32 -25.65 1.20
C ASP A 163 12.63 -25.63 2.58
N GLU A 164 11.71 -24.70 2.78
CA GLU A 164 10.96 -24.57 4.03
C GLU A 164 9.62 -25.31 3.91
N GLU A 165 9.56 -26.56 4.37
CA GLU A 165 8.36 -27.43 4.36
C GLU A 165 7.09 -26.83 5.04
N ILE A 166 7.19 -25.64 5.60
CA ILE A 166 6.12 -24.99 6.39
C ILE A 166 5.41 -23.89 5.59
N LEU A 167 5.96 -23.44 4.48
CA LEU A 167 5.43 -22.33 3.68
C LEU A 167 4.74 -22.85 2.43
N TYR A 168 3.62 -22.22 2.08
CA TYR A 168 2.97 -22.45 0.79
C TYR A 168 3.91 -22.04 -0.35
N ASP A 169 3.94 -22.81 -1.41
CA ASP A 169 4.51 -22.32 -2.65
C ASP A 169 3.65 -21.20 -3.26
N LEU A 170 4.14 -20.51 -4.28
CA LEU A 170 3.44 -19.36 -4.83
C LEU A 170 2.10 -19.75 -5.49
N ASP A 171 2.02 -20.93 -6.08
CA ASP A 171 0.82 -21.44 -6.71
C ASP A 171 -0.22 -21.78 -5.64
N GLU A 172 0.19 -22.44 -4.54
CA GLU A 172 -0.67 -22.72 -3.39
C GLU A 172 -1.19 -21.44 -2.73
N VAL A 173 -0.36 -20.39 -2.62
CA VAL A 173 -0.81 -19.08 -2.12
C VAL A 173 -1.87 -18.48 -3.03
N MET A 174 -1.63 -18.49 -4.35
CA MET A 174 -2.59 -17.95 -5.33
C MET A 174 -3.91 -18.72 -5.30
N ASP A 175 -3.85 -20.05 -5.29
CA ASP A 175 -5.03 -20.91 -5.25
C ASP A 175 -5.83 -20.72 -3.96
N SER A 176 -5.14 -20.63 -2.82
CA SER A 176 -5.76 -20.44 -1.51
C SER A 176 -6.45 -19.09 -1.36
N VAL A 177 -5.83 -18.01 -1.84
CA VAL A 177 -6.40 -16.65 -1.75
C VAL A 177 -7.44 -16.41 -2.85
N GLY A 178 -7.36 -17.13 -3.96
CA GLY A 178 -8.37 -17.13 -5.03
C GLY A 178 -8.46 -15.85 -5.86
N ILE A 179 -7.42 -15.00 -5.87
CA ILE A 179 -7.39 -13.76 -6.65
C ILE A 179 -6.13 -13.65 -7.52
N GLN A 180 -6.23 -12.89 -8.60
CA GLN A 180 -5.14 -12.75 -9.57
C GLN A 180 -3.89 -12.10 -8.96
N LEU A 181 -2.73 -12.74 -9.19
CA LEU A 181 -1.44 -12.23 -8.78
C LEU A 181 -1.04 -10.98 -9.58
N LEU A 182 -0.69 -9.91 -8.87
CA LEU A 182 -0.14 -8.68 -9.45
C LEU A 182 1.39 -8.66 -9.37
N GLY A 183 1.97 -9.24 -8.32
CA GLY A 183 3.41 -9.27 -8.17
C GLY A 183 3.91 -10.00 -6.93
N VAL A 184 5.19 -10.33 -7.00
CA VAL A 184 5.93 -10.98 -5.91
C VAL A 184 7.06 -10.06 -5.49
N VAL A 185 7.17 -9.79 -4.20
CA VAL A 185 8.23 -8.95 -3.62
C VAL A 185 9.16 -9.85 -2.81
N PRO A 186 10.43 -9.96 -3.17
CA PRO A 186 11.37 -10.77 -2.43
C PRO A 186 11.67 -10.19 -1.04
N GLU A 187 12.13 -11.02 -0.14
CA GLU A 187 12.74 -10.55 1.09
C GLU A 187 14.07 -9.86 0.74
N ASP A 188 14.12 -8.55 0.93
CA ASP A 188 15.26 -7.71 0.56
C ASP A 188 15.59 -6.77 1.73
N ASN A 189 16.82 -6.89 2.24
CA ASN A 189 17.28 -6.06 3.35
C ASN A 189 17.28 -4.57 3.02
N ASN A 190 17.42 -4.20 1.73
CA ASN A 190 17.32 -2.81 1.31
C ASN A 190 15.94 -2.21 1.64
N ILE A 191 14.87 -3.01 1.54
CA ILE A 191 13.51 -2.55 1.89
C ILE A 191 13.45 -2.15 3.37
N LYS A 192 14.04 -2.95 4.26
CA LYS A 192 14.08 -2.66 5.71
C LYS A 192 14.92 -1.42 6.00
N VAL A 193 16.13 -1.38 5.45
CA VAL A 193 17.10 -0.30 5.70
C VAL A 193 16.63 1.03 5.14
N CYS A 194 16.20 1.06 3.88
CA CYS A 194 15.72 2.28 3.22
C CYS A 194 14.43 2.80 3.86
N GLY A 195 13.50 1.90 4.23
CA GLY A 195 12.29 2.28 4.97
C GLY A 195 12.60 2.94 6.32
N ALA A 196 13.54 2.37 7.08
CA ALA A 196 13.96 2.95 8.36
C ALA A 196 14.68 4.31 8.21
N LYS A 197 15.39 4.52 7.10
CA LYS A 197 16.10 5.77 6.79
C LYS A 197 15.27 6.80 6.03
N GLY A 198 14.03 6.46 5.65
CA GLY A 198 13.19 7.33 4.82
C GLY A 198 13.70 7.56 3.40
N MET A 199 14.48 6.63 2.87
CA MET A 199 15.12 6.74 1.56
C MET A 199 14.41 5.89 0.50
N PRO A 200 14.45 6.28 -0.79
CA PRO A 200 14.04 5.41 -1.87
C PRO A 200 14.97 4.19 -1.98
N LEU A 201 14.43 3.10 -2.54
CA LEU A 201 15.21 1.88 -2.79
C LEU A 201 16.24 2.12 -3.90
N PRO A 202 17.46 1.53 -3.80
CA PRO A 202 18.39 1.49 -4.91
C PRO A 202 17.74 0.83 -6.14
N PRO A 203 17.79 1.43 -7.34
CA PRO A 203 17.10 0.90 -8.52
C PRO A 203 17.51 -0.52 -8.92
N THR A 204 18.71 -0.91 -8.52
CA THR A 204 19.29 -2.22 -8.87
C THR A 204 18.85 -3.35 -7.95
N CYS A 205 18.33 -3.05 -6.73
CA CYS A 205 17.96 -4.09 -5.79
C CYS A 205 16.68 -4.84 -6.22
N PRO A 206 16.55 -6.13 -5.82
CA PRO A 206 15.41 -6.97 -6.20
C PRO A 206 14.06 -6.36 -5.81
N GLY A 207 13.97 -5.79 -4.61
CA GLY A 207 12.75 -5.14 -4.13
C GLY A 207 12.32 -3.95 -4.96
N ALA A 208 13.26 -3.09 -5.43
CA ALA A 208 12.96 -1.96 -6.29
C ALA A 208 12.40 -2.42 -7.64
N LYS A 209 13.02 -3.44 -8.25
CA LYS A 209 12.56 -4.03 -9.52
C LYS A 209 11.16 -4.62 -9.39
N ALA A 210 10.87 -5.31 -8.27
CA ALA A 210 9.56 -5.88 -8.00
C ALA A 210 8.48 -4.79 -7.89
N TYR A 211 8.72 -3.74 -7.10
CA TYR A 211 7.76 -2.63 -6.97
C TYR A 211 7.59 -1.82 -8.26
N ALA A 212 8.66 -1.63 -9.05
CA ALA A 212 8.56 -1.00 -10.37
C ALA A 212 7.69 -1.81 -11.32
N ALA A 213 7.85 -3.15 -11.35
CA ALA A 213 7.01 -4.03 -12.15
C ALA A 213 5.54 -4.00 -11.70
N ILE A 214 5.27 -3.99 -10.38
CA ILE A 214 3.93 -3.86 -9.82
C ILE A 214 3.29 -2.54 -10.26
N ALA A 215 4.01 -1.41 -10.14
CA ALA A 215 3.51 -0.10 -10.56
C ALA A 215 3.15 -0.06 -12.05
N ARG A 216 3.98 -0.65 -12.92
CA ARG A 216 3.69 -0.74 -14.36
C ARG A 216 2.45 -1.59 -14.64
N ARG A 217 2.26 -2.70 -13.95
CA ARG A 217 1.05 -3.54 -14.09
C ARG A 217 -0.21 -2.82 -13.59
N ILE A 218 -0.12 -1.97 -12.56
CA ILE A 218 -1.22 -1.09 -12.13
C ILE A 218 -1.61 -0.13 -13.26
N LEU A 219 -0.64 0.33 -14.07
CA LEU A 219 -0.89 1.16 -15.25
C LEU A 219 -1.46 0.36 -16.46
N GLY A 220 -1.66 -0.95 -16.33
CA GLY A 220 -2.15 -1.81 -17.39
C GLY A 220 -1.09 -2.29 -18.38
N GLU A 221 0.20 -2.11 -18.07
CA GLU A 221 1.28 -2.61 -18.92
C GLU A 221 1.42 -4.13 -18.75
N ASP A 222 1.65 -4.82 -19.87
CA ASP A 222 2.00 -6.24 -19.88
C ASP A 222 3.48 -6.42 -19.50
N VAL A 223 3.72 -6.64 -18.22
CA VAL A 223 5.06 -6.88 -17.67
C VAL A 223 5.15 -8.34 -17.23
N PRO A 224 6.05 -9.17 -17.79
CA PRO A 224 6.21 -10.56 -17.36
C PRO A 224 6.50 -10.68 -15.87
N LEU A 225 5.92 -11.71 -15.24
CA LEU A 225 6.15 -12.02 -13.84
C LEU A 225 7.51 -12.70 -13.71
N THR A 226 8.55 -11.90 -13.48
CA THR A 226 9.89 -12.40 -13.21
C THR A 226 10.13 -12.45 -11.72
N ILE A 227 10.25 -13.64 -11.19
CA ILE A 227 10.60 -13.85 -9.78
C ILE A 227 12.12 -13.91 -9.71
N ASN A 228 12.78 -12.76 -9.52
CA ASN A 228 14.21 -12.71 -9.27
C ASN A 228 14.48 -13.03 -7.79
N ILE A 229 14.42 -14.30 -7.46
CA ILE A 229 14.87 -14.86 -6.17
C ILE A 229 16.32 -15.35 -6.39
N ASN A 230 17.25 -14.40 -6.62
CA ASN A 230 18.70 -14.70 -6.66
C ASN A 230 19.41 -13.97 -5.53
#